data_8b3fdaca0d4e0b2959e34d09f6b43600
#
_entry.id   8b3fdaca0d4e0b2959e34d09f6b43600
#
_cell.length_a   1.000
_cell.length_b   1.000
_cell.length_c   1.000
_cell.angle_alpha   90.00
_cell.angle_beta   90.00
_cell.angle_gamma   90.00
#
_symmetry.space_group_name_H-M   'P 1'
#
loop_
_entity.id
_entity.type
_entity.pdbx_description
1 polymer ?
#
loop_
_entity_poly.entity_id
_entity_poly.type
_entity_poly.pdbx_seq_one_letter_code
_entity_poly.pdbx_strand_id
1 'polypeptide(L)'
;MNRIMIAGTHSGCGKTTVTCGLLKVLKETGYKVSAFKCGPDYIDPMFHSKIIKVKSRNLDGFFTDKNTLNYLLDVNSHDSDISVIEGVMGFYDGYGGKASAYDVSNDTGTPVIIVIDCSGMSGSVGAVINGYLNYKKPNNVVGFIFNRMPISLEDDIKKLCSQMGTEYFGYIPKNNDFHIGSRHLGLITADEIEDLNDKLKMLSDQINKTVLIDKIIEIAGKAEIVNYEIPKIPKLNDGKNARIAVAYDRAFCFYYEDNLDLLRKMGGEIIFFSPLEDSKLPDNIDGLILGGGYPELYAQELSENLEMLESIKSAAYGNIPIIAECG
;
A
#
# COMPACT_ATOMS: atom_id res chain seq x y z
N MET A 1 8.11 -4.78 -17.08
CA MET A 1 6.98 -4.53 -16.15
C MET A 1 6.76 -3.03 -16.06
N ASN A 2 5.57 -2.57 -16.47
CA ASN A 2 5.19 -1.15 -16.38
C ASN A 2 4.89 -0.80 -14.93
N ARG A 3 5.50 0.26 -14.40
CA ARG A 3 5.24 0.68 -13.01
C ARG A 3 5.48 2.17 -12.80
N ILE A 4 4.75 2.72 -11.84
CA ILE A 4 4.83 4.12 -11.44
C ILE A 4 4.68 4.23 -9.92
N MET A 5 5.39 5.16 -9.30
CA MET A 5 5.21 5.48 -7.89
C MET A 5 4.48 6.81 -7.74
N ILE A 6 3.46 6.82 -6.90
CA ILE A 6 2.77 8.03 -6.43
C ILE A 6 3.30 8.34 -5.03
N ALA A 7 4.14 9.33 -4.92
CA ALA A 7 4.68 9.79 -3.65
C ALA A 7 4.16 11.21 -3.32
N GLY A 8 4.51 11.75 -2.19
CA GLY A 8 3.98 13.05 -1.80
C GLY A 8 4.97 13.92 -1.06
N THR A 9 4.64 15.19 -0.93
CA THR A 9 5.49 16.15 -0.22
C THR A 9 5.49 15.92 1.30
N HIS A 10 4.41 15.39 1.86
CA HIS A 10 4.24 15.12 3.29
C HIS A 10 3.04 14.19 3.53
N SER A 11 2.84 13.76 4.77
CA SER A 11 1.62 13.04 5.18
C SER A 11 0.40 13.96 5.03
N GLY A 12 -0.70 13.42 4.46
CA GLY A 12 -1.94 14.20 4.26
C GLY A 12 -1.97 15.10 3.00
N CYS A 13 -0.92 15.11 2.16
CA CYS A 13 -0.94 15.85 0.89
C CYS A 13 -1.90 15.27 -0.17
N GLY A 14 -2.48 14.08 0.08
CA GLY A 14 -3.45 13.44 -0.79
C GLY A 14 -2.92 12.28 -1.64
N LYS A 15 -1.77 11.70 -1.29
CA LYS A 15 -1.22 10.49 -1.98
C LYS A 15 -2.26 9.40 -2.12
N THR A 16 -2.85 8.97 -1.00
CA THR A 16 -3.85 7.88 -0.97
C THR A 16 -5.05 8.22 -1.84
N THR A 17 -5.54 9.46 -1.79
CA THR A 17 -6.63 9.93 -2.67
C THR A 17 -6.25 9.78 -4.15
N VAL A 18 -5.07 10.27 -4.55
CA VAL A 18 -4.59 10.16 -5.94
C VAL A 18 -4.39 8.71 -6.33
N THR A 19 -3.76 7.90 -5.49
CA THR A 19 -3.49 6.48 -5.76
C THR A 19 -4.79 5.69 -5.91
N CYS A 20 -5.72 5.83 -4.98
CA CYS A 20 -6.99 5.12 -5.04
C CYS A 20 -7.81 5.48 -6.29
N GLY A 21 -7.87 6.77 -6.62
CA GLY A 21 -8.55 7.22 -7.83
C GLY A 21 -7.86 6.72 -9.11
N LEU A 22 -6.53 6.75 -9.17
CA LEU A 22 -5.76 6.21 -10.30
C LEU A 22 -5.98 4.70 -10.46
N LEU A 23 -5.90 3.92 -9.37
CA LEU A 23 -6.16 2.48 -9.38
C LEU A 23 -7.57 2.18 -9.90
N LYS A 24 -8.55 2.98 -9.47
CA LYS A 24 -9.95 2.84 -9.91
C LYS A 24 -10.09 3.12 -11.41
N VAL A 25 -9.51 4.22 -11.91
CA VAL A 25 -9.53 4.57 -13.34
C VAL A 25 -8.86 3.49 -14.18
N LEU A 26 -7.66 3.05 -13.84
CA LEU A 26 -6.93 2.03 -14.57
C LEU A 26 -7.72 0.71 -14.65
N LYS A 27 -8.34 0.32 -13.54
CA LYS A 27 -9.17 -0.88 -13.50
C LYS A 27 -10.44 -0.74 -14.37
N GLU A 28 -11.13 0.40 -14.31
CA GLU A 28 -12.35 0.67 -15.09
C GLU A 28 -12.07 0.75 -16.60
N THR A 29 -10.84 1.14 -16.97
CA THR A 29 -10.39 1.15 -18.37
C THR A 29 -9.86 -0.21 -18.85
N GLY A 30 -9.95 -1.26 -18.01
CA GLY A 30 -9.68 -2.63 -18.39
C GLY A 30 -8.25 -3.12 -18.14
N TYR A 31 -7.38 -2.31 -17.52
CA TYR A 31 -6.03 -2.75 -17.14
C TYR A 31 -6.08 -3.75 -15.98
N LYS A 32 -5.25 -4.78 -16.05
CA LYS A 32 -4.88 -5.61 -14.90
C LYS A 32 -3.86 -4.84 -14.07
N VAL A 33 -4.27 -4.42 -12.87
CA VAL A 33 -3.47 -3.56 -12.01
C VAL A 33 -3.02 -4.32 -10.77
N SER A 34 -1.76 -4.18 -10.38
CA SER A 34 -1.28 -4.49 -9.03
C SER A 34 -0.95 -3.20 -8.29
N ALA A 35 -1.16 -3.21 -6.99
CA ALA A 35 -0.84 -2.10 -6.12
C ALA A 35 0.24 -2.50 -5.11
N PHE A 36 1.07 -1.53 -4.74
CA PHE A 36 2.06 -1.70 -3.69
C PHE A 36 2.03 -0.49 -2.76
N LYS A 37 2.37 -0.72 -1.49
CA LYS A 37 2.57 0.33 -0.50
C LYS A 37 4.01 0.30 0.01
N CYS A 38 4.69 1.43 0.00
CA CYS A 38 5.98 1.54 0.66
C CYS A 38 5.83 1.47 2.18
N GLY A 39 6.74 0.74 2.83
CA GLY A 39 6.85 0.70 4.29
C GLY A 39 5.73 -0.04 5.03
N PRO A 40 5.71 0.10 6.37
CA PRO A 40 4.86 -0.68 7.27
C PRO A 40 3.45 -0.09 7.38
N ASP A 41 2.69 -0.12 6.32
CA ASP A 41 1.29 0.31 6.27
C ASP A 41 0.40 -0.87 5.92
N TYR A 42 -0.55 -1.20 6.79
CA TYR A 42 -1.51 -2.28 6.59
C TYR A 42 -2.85 -1.77 6.05
N ILE A 43 -3.17 -0.50 6.28
CA ILE A 43 -4.48 0.09 6.02
C ILE A 43 -4.69 0.32 4.53
N ASP A 44 -3.74 1.00 3.87
CA ASP A 44 -3.85 1.29 2.43
C ASP A 44 -3.88 0.01 1.58
N PRO A 45 -3.02 -1.03 1.81
CA PRO A 45 -3.14 -2.31 1.12
C PRO A 45 -4.48 -3.01 1.30
N MET A 46 -5.06 -2.96 2.51
CA MET A 46 -6.40 -3.50 2.75
C MET A 46 -7.47 -2.74 1.96
N PHE A 47 -7.37 -1.40 1.89
CA PHE A 47 -8.29 -0.59 1.10
C PHE A 47 -8.20 -0.93 -0.39
N HIS A 48 -7.00 -0.98 -0.95
CA HIS A 48 -6.78 -1.37 -2.34
C HIS A 48 -7.39 -2.74 -2.64
N SER A 49 -7.19 -3.71 -1.73
CA SER A 49 -7.65 -5.08 -1.93
C SER A 49 -9.15 -5.25 -1.67
N LYS A 50 -9.67 -4.73 -0.55
CA LYS A 50 -11.07 -4.96 -0.14
C LYS A 50 -12.06 -4.04 -0.86
N ILE A 51 -11.71 -2.78 -1.10
CA ILE A 51 -12.63 -1.78 -1.68
C ILE A 51 -12.41 -1.65 -3.18
N ILE A 52 -11.19 -1.37 -3.63
CA ILE A 52 -10.90 -1.19 -5.06
C ILE A 52 -10.84 -2.55 -5.77
N LYS A 53 -10.64 -3.66 -5.04
CA LYS A 53 -10.46 -5.02 -5.57
C LYS A 53 -9.24 -5.11 -6.50
N VAL A 54 -8.14 -4.50 -6.09
CA VAL A 54 -6.82 -4.58 -6.71
C VAL A 54 -5.88 -5.26 -5.73
N LYS A 55 -5.19 -6.33 -6.16
CA LYS A 55 -4.18 -7.03 -5.34
C LYS A 55 -3.13 -6.01 -4.87
N SER A 56 -2.92 -5.92 -3.58
CA SER A 56 -1.96 -4.99 -2.98
C SER A 56 -0.98 -5.71 -2.06
N ARG A 57 0.29 -5.26 -2.08
CA ARG A 57 1.42 -5.81 -1.31
C ARG A 57 2.24 -4.67 -0.69
N ASN A 58 3.13 -5.01 0.23
CA ASN A 58 4.05 -4.04 0.82
C ASN A 58 5.44 -4.15 0.16
N LEU A 59 6.06 -3.00 -0.08
CA LEU A 59 7.47 -2.88 -0.43
C LEU A 59 8.17 -2.16 0.73
N ASP A 60 8.70 -2.94 1.66
CA ASP A 60 9.26 -2.41 2.89
C ASP A 60 10.80 -2.53 2.90
N GLY A 61 11.46 -1.41 2.59
CA GLY A 61 12.93 -1.33 2.59
C GLY A 61 13.56 -1.32 3.99
N PHE A 62 12.77 -1.36 5.06
CA PHE A 62 13.29 -1.52 6.42
C PHE A 62 13.59 -3.00 6.71
N PHE A 63 12.69 -3.90 6.31
CA PHE A 63 12.83 -5.35 6.55
C PHE A 63 13.51 -6.10 5.42
N THR A 64 13.52 -5.54 4.20
CA THR A 64 14.03 -6.22 3.01
C THR A 64 15.16 -5.43 2.35
N ASP A 65 16.12 -6.15 1.80
CA ASP A 65 17.17 -5.56 0.97
C ASP A 65 16.68 -5.29 -0.47
N LYS A 66 17.50 -4.61 -1.25
CA LYS A 66 17.21 -4.28 -2.65
C LYS A 66 16.87 -5.52 -3.49
N ASN A 67 17.57 -6.63 -3.28
CA ASN A 67 17.34 -7.87 -4.03
C ASN A 67 15.93 -8.41 -3.75
N THR A 68 15.57 -8.50 -2.49
CA THR A 68 14.25 -8.97 -2.04
C THR A 68 13.14 -8.03 -2.46
N LEU A 69 13.33 -6.70 -2.38
CA LEU A 69 12.36 -5.72 -2.90
C LEU A 69 12.06 -5.94 -4.39
N ASN A 70 13.10 -6.08 -5.21
CA ASN A 70 12.94 -6.31 -6.65
C ASN A 70 12.28 -7.66 -6.94
N TYR A 71 12.63 -8.71 -6.21
CA TYR A 71 11.98 -10.01 -6.31
C TYR A 71 10.49 -9.92 -5.97
N LEU A 72 10.12 -9.31 -4.84
CA LEU A 72 8.72 -9.16 -4.40
C LEU A 72 7.91 -8.31 -5.38
N LEU A 73 8.50 -7.23 -5.88
CA LEU A 73 7.88 -6.38 -6.88
C LEU A 73 7.57 -7.17 -8.16
N ASP A 74 8.53 -7.92 -8.69
CA ASP A 74 8.37 -8.67 -9.94
C ASP A 74 7.35 -9.80 -9.81
N VAL A 75 7.49 -10.66 -8.78
CA VAL A 75 6.59 -11.82 -8.58
C VAL A 75 5.14 -11.38 -8.36
N ASN A 76 4.94 -10.25 -7.68
CA ASN A 76 3.59 -9.76 -7.39
C ASN A 76 2.98 -8.90 -8.51
N SER A 77 3.78 -8.56 -9.53
CA SER A 77 3.35 -7.81 -10.72
C SER A 77 3.17 -8.68 -11.96
N HIS A 78 3.55 -9.97 -11.91
CA HIS A 78 3.69 -10.84 -13.10
C HIS A 78 2.42 -10.89 -13.97
N ASP A 79 1.25 -10.90 -13.36
CA ASP A 79 -0.04 -11.00 -14.06
C ASP A 79 -0.68 -9.63 -14.34
N SER A 80 0.07 -8.54 -14.16
CA SER A 80 -0.46 -7.18 -14.25
C SER A 80 0.09 -6.44 -15.47
N ASP A 81 -0.75 -5.62 -16.10
CA ASP A 81 -0.35 -4.74 -17.20
C ASP A 81 0.43 -3.52 -16.67
N ILE A 82 0.08 -3.06 -15.46
CA ILE A 82 0.71 -1.93 -14.78
C ILE A 82 0.66 -2.10 -13.26
N SER A 83 1.73 -1.67 -12.60
CA SER A 83 1.86 -1.63 -11.13
C SER A 83 1.89 -0.19 -10.63
N VAL A 84 1.10 0.11 -9.60
CA VAL A 84 1.10 1.42 -8.93
C VAL A 84 1.64 1.25 -7.52
N ILE A 85 2.70 1.99 -7.20
CA ILE A 85 3.35 1.97 -5.88
C ILE A 85 2.95 3.25 -5.14
N GLU A 86 2.33 3.13 -3.99
CA GLU A 86 2.04 4.28 -3.12
C GLU A 86 3.19 4.51 -2.13
N GLY A 87 3.74 5.71 -2.11
CA GLY A 87 4.76 6.13 -1.15
C GLY A 87 4.20 6.26 0.27
N VAL A 88 5.09 6.17 1.25
CA VAL A 88 4.79 6.41 2.68
C VAL A 88 5.25 7.82 3.09
N MET A 89 4.55 8.48 4.01
CA MET A 89 4.89 9.81 4.55
C MET A 89 5.25 10.83 3.43
N GLY A 90 6.24 11.67 3.61
CA GLY A 90 6.85 12.44 2.53
C GLY A 90 7.88 11.59 1.77
N PHE A 91 8.14 11.94 0.51
CA PHE A 91 8.99 11.16 -0.40
C PHE A 91 10.38 10.84 0.17
N TYR A 92 10.96 11.79 0.90
CA TYR A 92 12.28 11.65 1.51
C TYR A 92 12.25 11.21 2.98
N ASP A 93 11.06 11.04 3.56
CA ASP A 93 10.90 10.65 4.96
C ASP A 93 11.11 9.14 5.09
N GLY A 94 11.97 8.76 6.04
CA GLY A 94 12.30 7.37 6.32
C GLY A 94 12.83 7.20 7.74
N TYR A 95 13.02 5.98 8.17
CA TYR A 95 13.56 5.67 9.49
C TYR A 95 15.09 5.68 9.45
N GLY A 96 15.71 6.52 10.28
CA GLY A 96 17.18 6.67 10.31
C GLY A 96 17.80 7.08 8.97
N GLY A 97 17.04 7.78 8.12
CA GLY A 97 17.47 8.24 6.79
C GLY A 97 17.46 7.14 5.72
N LYS A 98 16.77 6.01 5.97
CA LYS A 98 16.62 4.86 5.07
C LYS A 98 15.16 4.44 4.97
N ALA A 99 14.88 3.53 4.04
CA ALA A 99 13.55 2.93 3.81
C ALA A 99 12.46 3.95 3.47
N SER A 100 12.83 5.10 2.92
CA SER A 100 11.91 6.09 2.38
C SER A 100 11.34 5.67 1.02
N ALA A 101 10.29 6.32 0.56
CA ALA A 101 9.79 6.15 -0.81
C ALA A 101 10.87 6.50 -1.86
N TYR A 102 11.75 7.46 -1.55
CA TYR A 102 12.94 7.78 -2.36
C TYR A 102 13.86 6.56 -2.50
N ASP A 103 14.20 5.89 -1.40
CA ASP A 103 15.08 4.72 -1.42
C ASP A 103 14.44 3.57 -2.21
N VAL A 104 13.16 3.25 -1.95
CA VAL A 104 12.42 2.23 -2.70
C VAL A 104 12.38 2.55 -4.20
N SER A 105 12.17 3.83 -4.59
CA SER A 105 12.14 4.22 -6.00
C SER A 105 13.48 3.99 -6.70
N ASN A 106 14.60 4.29 -6.02
CA ASN A 106 15.95 4.09 -6.56
C ASN A 106 16.33 2.60 -6.60
N ASP A 107 15.99 1.84 -5.57
CA ASP A 107 16.29 0.41 -5.51
C ASP A 107 15.55 -0.38 -6.59
N THR A 108 14.36 0.06 -6.93
CA THR A 108 13.50 -0.58 -7.94
C THR A 108 13.58 0.08 -9.32
N GLY A 109 14.29 1.20 -9.50
CA GLY A 109 14.33 1.96 -10.77
C GLY A 109 12.93 2.43 -11.20
N THR A 110 12.08 2.82 -10.24
CA THR A 110 10.67 3.19 -10.50
C THR A 110 10.54 4.70 -10.71
N PRO A 111 9.95 5.18 -11.84
CA PRO A 111 9.59 6.58 -12.04
C PRO A 111 8.61 7.06 -10.98
N VAL A 112 8.76 8.31 -10.52
CA VAL A 112 8.00 8.87 -9.41
C VAL A 112 7.22 10.11 -9.84
N ILE A 113 5.93 10.14 -9.51
CA ILE A 113 5.09 11.34 -9.57
C ILE A 113 4.88 11.83 -8.15
N ILE A 114 5.21 13.09 -7.90
CA ILE A 114 5.02 13.72 -6.59
C ILE A 114 3.66 14.43 -6.53
N VAL A 115 2.88 14.11 -5.51
CA VAL A 115 1.64 14.84 -5.19
C VAL A 115 1.99 16.05 -4.32
N ILE A 116 1.64 17.24 -4.80
CA ILE A 116 1.78 18.51 -4.08
C ILE A 116 0.39 18.98 -3.62
N ASP A 117 0.22 19.24 -2.33
CA ASP A 117 -0.95 19.95 -1.82
C ASP A 117 -0.82 21.45 -2.13
N CYS A 118 -1.71 21.97 -2.97
CA CYS A 118 -1.72 23.35 -3.38
C CYS A 118 -2.63 24.26 -2.53
N SER A 119 -3.10 23.78 -1.39
CA SER A 119 -3.95 24.60 -0.48
C SER A 119 -3.19 25.85 -0.03
N GLY A 120 -3.67 27.04 -0.44
CA GLY A 120 -3.06 28.31 -0.09
C GLY A 120 -1.72 28.62 -0.81
N MET A 121 -1.39 27.89 -1.87
CA MET A 121 -0.17 28.08 -2.66
C MET A 121 -0.48 28.62 -4.07
N SER A 122 0.42 29.41 -4.63
CA SER A 122 0.43 29.80 -6.04
C SER A 122 1.85 29.71 -6.58
N GLY A 123 2.57 30.81 -6.82
CA GLY A 123 3.96 30.81 -7.29
C GLY A 123 4.95 30.06 -6.38
N SER A 124 4.67 29.92 -5.09
CA SER A 124 5.49 29.13 -4.15
C SER A 124 5.56 27.64 -4.49
N VAL A 125 4.63 27.12 -5.30
CA VAL A 125 4.68 25.74 -5.83
C VAL A 125 5.98 25.50 -6.60
N GLY A 126 6.50 26.51 -7.30
CA GLY A 126 7.78 26.43 -8.02
C GLY A 126 8.96 26.10 -7.11
N ALA A 127 9.01 26.67 -5.91
CA ALA A 127 10.06 26.34 -4.93
C ALA A 127 9.97 24.88 -4.47
N VAL A 128 8.76 24.37 -4.29
CA VAL A 128 8.53 22.96 -3.92
C VAL A 128 8.99 22.04 -5.06
N ILE A 129 8.57 22.30 -6.30
CA ILE A 129 8.98 21.55 -7.49
C ILE A 129 10.52 21.51 -7.59
N ASN A 130 11.16 22.67 -7.51
CA ASN A 130 12.63 22.76 -7.60
C ASN A 130 13.32 21.96 -6.49
N GLY A 131 12.80 22.02 -5.26
CA GLY A 131 13.31 21.24 -4.14
C GLY A 131 13.26 19.75 -4.44
N TYR A 132 12.12 19.22 -4.88
CA TYR A 132 11.95 17.78 -5.17
C TYR A 132 12.80 17.30 -6.36
N LEU A 133 13.06 18.15 -7.34
CA LEU A 133 13.91 17.82 -8.48
C LEU A 133 15.41 17.81 -8.12
N ASN A 134 15.84 18.58 -7.12
CA ASN A 134 17.27 18.86 -6.89
C ASN A 134 17.82 18.50 -5.51
N TYR A 135 16.99 18.14 -4.53
CA TYR A 135 17.41 17.88 -3.15
C TYR A 135 18.36 16.68 -3.00
N LYS A 136 18.04 15.56 -3.67
CA LYS A 136 18.89 14.35 -3.66
C LYS A 136 19.08 13.81 -5.08
N LYS A 137 20.23 13.14 -5.29
CA LYS A 137 20.56 12.43 -6.55
C LYS A 137 21.12 11.04 -6.20
N PRO A 138 20.86 9.98 -7.02
CA PRO A 138 20.01 10.00 -8.22
C PRO A 138 18.57 10.34 -7.88
N ASN A 139 17.75 10.74 -8.86
CA ASN A 139 16.37 11.14 -8.63
C ASN A 139 15.47 10.64 -9.76
N ASN A 140 14.47 9.85 -9.39
CA ASN A 140 13.52 9.26 -10.32
C ASN A 140 12.22 10.08 -10.45
N VAL A 141 12.18 11.29 -9.90
CA VAL A 141 11.01 12.18 -10.03
C VAL A 141 10.88 12.63 -11.48
N VAL A 142 9.77 12.25 -12.12
CA VAL A 142 9.46 12.55 -13.51
C VAL A 142 8.47 13.72 -13.65
N GLY A 143 7.69 14.02 -12.60
CA GLY A 143 6.73 15.12 -12.62
C GLY A 143 5.79 15.14 -11.42
N PHE A 144 4.72 15.91 -11.56
CA PHE A 144 3.87 16.30 -10.42
C PHE A 144 2.39 16.22 -10.75
N ILE A 145 1.60 15.84 -9.73
CA ILE A 145 0.14 16.01 -9.66
C ILE A 145 -0.17 17.02 -8.56
N PHE A 146 -1.07 17.94 -8.84
CA PHE A 146 -1.40 19.07 -7.97
C PHE A 146 -2.77 18.85 -7.30
N ASN A 147 -2.76 18.50 -6.03
CA ASN A 147 -3.97 18.24 -5.26
C ASN A 147 -4.52 19.53 -4.62
N ARG A 148 -5.82 19.63 -4.48
CA ARG A 148 -6.55 20.80 -3.95
C ARG A 148 -6.22 22.09 -4.69
N MET A 149 -5.93 21.99 -5.97
CA MET A 149 -5.53 23.12 -6.81
C MET A 149 -6.74 23.82 -7.43
N PRO A 150 -6.87 25.15 -7.33
CA PRO A 150 -7.84 25.90 -8.11
C PRO A 150 -7.51 25.84 -9.61
N ILE A 151 -8.54 25.67 -10.45
CA ILE A 151 -8.38 25.60 -11.92
C ILE A 151 -7.70 26.87 -12.49
N SER A 152 -7.90 28.02 -11.87
CA SER A 152 -7.29 29.29 -12.29
C SER A 152 -5.76 29.30 -12.27
N LEU A 153 -5.13 28.36 -11.55
CA LEU A 153 -3.66 28.24 -11.48
C LEU A 153 -3.09 27.26 -12.50
N GLU A 154 -3.92 26.55 -13.26
CA GLU A 154 -3.48 25.45 -14.11
C GLU A 154 -2.44 25.88 -15.14
N ASP A 155 -2.70 26.97 -15.87
CA ASP A 155 -1.80 27.45 -16.93
C ASP A 155 -0.45 27.94 -16.38
N ASP A 156 -0.47 28.61 -15.22
CA ASP A 156 0.76 29.08 -14.58
C ASP A 156 1.61 27.91 -14.06
N ILE A 157 0.98 26.89 -13.50
CA ILE A 157 1.68 25.70 -13.03
C ILE A 157 2.22 24.85 -14.18
N LYS A 158 1.49 24.72 -15.30
CA LYS A 158 2.00 24.09 -16.52
C LYS A 158 3.25 24.79 -17.03
N LYS A 159 3.25 26.14 -17.06
CA LYS A 159 4.43 26.92 -17.45
C LYS A 159 5.59 26.70 -16.49
N LEU A 160 5.35 26.67 -15.18
CA LEU A 160 6.39 26.39 -14.17
C LEU A 160 7.01 25.00 -14.39
N CYS A 161 6.21 23.96 -14.57
CA CYS A 161 6.73 22.62 -14.87
C CYS A 161 7.58 22.61 -16.13
N SER A 162 7.11 23.23 -17.22
CA SER A 162 7.86 23.34 -18.47
C SER A 162 9.19 24.07 -18.31
N GLN A 163 9.20 25.20 -17.59
CA GLN A 163 10.42 25.99 -17.32
C GLN A 163 11.45 25.20 -16.49
N MET A 164 10.99 24.30 -15.63
CA MET A 164 11.85 23.46 -14.78
C MET A 164 12.21 22.13 -15.43
N GLY A 165 11.79 21.86 -16.69
CA GLY A 165 12.09 20.62 -17.40
C GLY A 165 11.46 19.39 -16.78
N THR A 166 10.28 19.51 -16.17
CA THR A 166 9.56 18.42 -15.53
C THR A 166 8.13 18.30 -16.08
N GLU A 167 7.50 17.13 -15.87
CA GLU A 167 6.17 16.87 -16.42
C GLU A 167 5.06 17.36 -15.48
N TYR A 168 4.04 17.97 -16.08
CA TYR A 168 2.75 18.18 -15.46
C TYR A 168 1.85 16.98 -15.77
N PHE A 169 1.33 16.29 -14.73
CA PHE A 169 0.43 15.13 -14.88
C PHE A 169 -1.03 15.47 -14.58
N GLY A 170 -1.34 16.68 -14.16
CA GLY A 170 -2.70 17.10 -13.91
C GLY A 170 -2.93 17.60 -12.50
N TYR A 171 -4.22 17.80 -12.18
CA TYR A 171 -4.62 18.29 -10.87
C TYR A 171 -5.93 17.67 -10.38
N ILE A 172 -6.16 17.80 -9.08
CA ILE A 172 -7.44 17.48 -8.43
C ILE A 172 -7.92 18.75 -7.74
N PRO A 173 -9.12 19.24 -8.03
CA PRO A 173 -9.68 20.42 -7.36
C PRO A 173 -9.97 20.12 -5.90
N LYS A 174 -10.05 21.17 -5.07
CA LYS A 174 -10.50 21.02 -3.68
C LYS A 174 -11.97 20.57 -3.67
N ASN A 175 -12.22 19.38 -3.16
CA ASN A 175 -13.56 18.85 -2.90
C ASN A 175 -13.52 18.01 -1.63
N ASN A 176 -14.43 18.25 -0.70
CA ASN A 176 -14.50 17.51 0.57
C ASN A 176 -14.96 16.07 0.37
N ASP A 177 -15.73 15.78 -0.69
CA ASP A 177 -16.21 14.44 -1.01
C ASP A 177 -15.11 13.51 -1.52
N PHE A 178 -13.94 14.06 -1.90
CA PHE A 178 -12.77 13.28 -2.30
C PHE A 178 -11.92 12.82 -1.10
N HIS A 179 -12.34 13.16 0.11
CA HIS A 179 -11.62 12.72 1.30
C HIS A 179 -11.93 11.24 1.60
N ILE A 180 -10.99 10.38 1.29
CA ILE A 180 -11.01 8.98 1.70
C ILE A 180 -10.41 8.90 3.10
N GLY A 181 -11.26 8.75 4.11
CA GLY A 181 -10.84 8.58 5.49
C GLY A 181 -10.08 7.26 5.63
N SER A 182 -8.79 7.32 5.96
CA SER A 182 -7.94 6.11 6.12
C SER A 182 -8.08 5.46 7.50
N ARG A 183 -8.81 6.05 8.43
CA ARG A 183 -8.93 5.55 9.81
C ARG A 183 -10.07 4.54 9.90
N HIS A 184 -9.77 3.32 10.37
CA HIS A 184 -10.71 2.23 10.66
C HIS A 184 -11.22 1.39 9.47
N LEU A 185 -10.45 1.27 8.39
CA LEU A 185 -10.79 0.45 7.22
C LEU A 185 -11.01 -1.05 7.51
N GLY A 186 -10.55 -1.55 8.66
CA GLY A 186 -10.89 -2.90 9.13
C GLY A 186 -12.31 -3.03 9.69
N LEU A 187 -13.02 -1.91 9.92
CA LEU A 187 -14.27 -1.80 10.67
C LEU A 187 -15.44 -1.29 9.84
N ILE A 188 -15.27 -1.17 8.52
CA ILE A 188 -16.26 -0.54 7.65
C ILE A 188 -17.50 -1.41 7.52
N THR A 189 -18.67 -0.84 7.83
CA THR A 189 -19.97 -1.46 7.62
C THR A 189 -20.33 -1.53 6.14
N ALA A 190 -21.37 -2.30 5.80
CA ALA A 190 -21.86 -2.37 4.40
C ALA A 190 -22.28 -1.01 3.84
N ASP A 191 -22.95 -0.19 4.65
CA ASP A 191 -23.40 1.15 4.26
C ASP A 191 -22.21 2.10 4.04
N GLU A 192 -21.19 2.03 4.89
CA GLU A 192 -19.95 2.80 4.70
C GLU A 192 -19.17 2.35 3.46
N ILE A 193 -19.26 1.06 3.07
CA ILE A 193 -18.68 0.57 1.82
C ILE A 193 -19.39 1.16 0.60
N GLU A 194 -20.71 1.31 0.65
CA GLU A 194 -21.49 1.92 -0.43
C GLU A 194 -21.12 3.40 -0.60
N ASP A 195 -21.13 4.18 0.48
CA ASP A 195 -20.67 5.59 0.49
C ASP A 195 -19.23 5.74 -0.04
N LEU A 196 -18.33 4.84 0.34
CA LEU A 196 -16.97 4.84 -0.18
C LEU A 196 -16.89 4.51 -1.67
N ASN A 197 -17.71 3.60 -2.19
CA ASN A 197 -17.75 3.29 -3.61
C ASN A 197 -18.24 4.49 -4.42
N ASP A 198 -19.24 5.23 -3.94
CA ASP A 198 -19.75 6.44 -4.57
C ASP A 198 -18.68 7.54 -4.58
N LYS A 199 -18.01 7.78 -3.46
CA LYS A 199 -16.88 8.72 -3.36
C LYS A 199 -15.74 8.34 -4.29
N LEU A 200 -15.39 7.06 -4.36
CA LEU A 200 -14.36 6.55 -5.29
C LEU A 200 -14.79 6.74 -6.75
N LYS A 201 -16.07 6.57 -7.07
CA LYS A 201 -16.58 6.81 -8.41
C LYS A 201 -16.46 8.28 -8.78
N MET A 202 -16.91 9.19 -7.92
CA MET A 202 -16.76 10.62 -8.12
C MET A 202 -15.29 11.03 -8.29
N LEU A 203 -14.41 10.48 -7.47
CA LEU A 203 -12.97 10.73 -7.55
C LEU A 203 -12.37 10.19 -8.84
N SER A 204 -12.74 8.96 -9.27
CA SER A 204 -12.23 8.39 -10.53
C SER A 204 -12.69 9.20 -11.73
N ASP A 205 -13.95 9.65 -11.75
CA ASP A 205 -14.49 10.53 -12.80
C ASP A 205 -13.75 11.88 -12.85
N GLN A 206 -13.40 12.43 -11.69
CA GLN A 206 -12.62 13.67 -11.62
C GLN A 206 -11.18 13.45 -12.12
N ILE A 207 -10.50 12.41 -11.66
CA ILE A 207 -9.15 12.07 -12.09
C ILE A 207 -9.11 11.83 -13.60
N ASN A 208 -10.07 11.11 -14.15
CA ASN A 208 -10.15 10.88 -15.59
C ASN A 208 -10.34 12.16 -16.41
N LYS A 209 -10.89 13.22 -15.82
CA LYS A 209 -11.06 14.52 -16.48
C LYS A 209 -9.81 15.42 -16.42
N THR A 210 -9.04 15.36 -15.33
CA THR A 210 -8.04 16.39 -15.02
C THR A 210 -6.63 15.82 -14.84
N VAL A 211 -6.46 14.50 -14.84
CA VAL A 211 -5.14 13.84 -14.78
C VAL A 211 -4.85 13.15 -16.10
N LEU A 212 -3.61 13.27 -16.58
CA LEU A 212 -3.15 12.77 -17.87
C LEU A 212 -2.81 11.29 -17.77
N ILE A 213 -3.83 10.44 -17.72
CA ILE A 213 -3.70 8.98 -17.48
C ILE A 213 -2.81 8.32 -18.56
N ASP A 214 -3.03 8.60 -19.84
CA ASP A 214 -2.24 8.02 -20.94
C ASP A 214 -0.74 8.34 -20.80
N LYS A 215 -0.43 9.56 -20.35
CA LYS A 215 0.95 9.98 -20.09
C LYS A 215 1.55 9.23 -18.88
N ILE A 216 0.77 8.97 -17.84
CA ILE A 216 1.19 8.15 -16.70
C ILE A 216 1.53 6.74 -17.18
N ILE A 217 0.69 6.14 -18.01
CA ILE A 217 0.90 4.80 -18.57
C ILE A 217 2.14 4.77 -19.45
N GLU A 218 2.35 5.80 -20.31
CA GLU A 218 3.55 5.92 -21.13
C GLU A 218 4.82 5.96 -20.29
N ILE A 219 4.84 6.78 -19.23
CA ILE A 219 6.00 6.88 -18.33
C ILE A 219 6.20 5.60 -17.52
N ALA A 220 5.14 4.95 -17.07
CA ALA A 220 5.23 3.65 -16.40
C ALA A 220 5.91 2.59 -17.27
N GLY A 221 5.72 2.67 -18.59
CA GLY A 221 6.37 1.80 -19.58
C GLY A 221 7.88 2.05 -19.73
N LYS A 222 8.39 3.19 -19.24
CA LYS A 222 9.83 3.55 -19.28
C LYS A 222 10.58 3.12 -18.01
N ALA A 223 9.91 2.47 -17.06
CA ALA A 223 10.55 1.98 -15.84
C ALA A 223 11.70 0.99 -16.17
N GLU A 224 12.80 1.09 -15.44
CA GLU A 224 13.97 0.25 -15.63
C GLU A 224 13.63 -1.25 -15.41
N ILE A 225 14.37 -2.14 -16.06
CA ILE A 225 14.23 -3.58 -15.82
C ILE A 225 14.75 -3.87 -14.42
N VAL A 226 13.94 -4.53 -13.61
CA VAL A 226 14.40 -5.00 -12.29
C VAL A 226 15.30 -6.22 -12.45
N ASN A 227 16.39 -6.24 -11.69
CA ASN A 227 17.33 -7.34 -11.66
C ASN A 227 17.44 -7.84 -10.22
N TYR A 228 17.32 -9.15 -10.03
CA TYR A 228 17.45 -9.80 -8.73
C TYR A 228 17.91 -11.23 -8.87
N GLU A 229 18.47 -11.77 -7.80
CA GLU A 229 18.67 -13.21 -7.62
C GLU A 229 17.47 -13.77 -6.86
N ILE A 230 16.98 -14.94 -7.26
CA ILE A 230 15.85 -15.59 -6.57
C ILE A 230 16.27 -15.89 -5.13
N PRO A 231 15.60 -15.33 -4.12
CA PRO A 231 15.93 -15.56 -2.72
C PRO A 231 15.85 -17.06 -2.37
N LYS A 232 16.87 -17.54 -1.66
CA LYS A 232 16.87 -18.92 -1.16
C LYS A 232 15.89 -19.04 0.00
N ILE A 233 14.78 -19.70 -0.23
CA ILE A 233 13.75 -19.95 0.80
C ILE A 233 14.09 -21.30 1.47
N PRO A 234 14.40 -21.31 2.78
CA PRO A 234 14.59 -22.56 3.50
C PRO A 234 13.26 -23.34 3.54
N LYS A 235 13.32 -24.63 3.31
CA LYS A 235 12.15 -25.50 3.49
C LYS A 235 12.11 -25.97 4.95
N LEU A 236 10.93 -25.87 5.54
CA LEU A 236 10.67 -26.52 6.83
C LEU A 236 10.60 -28.03 6.58
N ASN A 237 11.55 -28.73 7.16
CA ASN A 237 11.62 -30.20 7.36
C ASN A 237 11.10 -31.17 6.28
N ASP A 238 11.82 -32.23 6.16
CA ASP A 238 11.66 -33.59 5.63
C ASP A 238 10.23 -34.08 5.21
N GLY A 239 9.44 -33.23 4.52
CA GLY A 239 8.18 -33.62 3.87
C GLY A 239 6.94 -33.56 4.76
N LYS A 240 7.01 -33.03 5.97
CA LYS A 240 5.82 -32.73 6.79
C LYS A 240 5.47 -31.25 6.67
N ASN A 241 4.23 -30.93 6.29
CA ASN A 241 3.69 -29.59 6.33
C ASN A 241 3.38 -29.23 7.79
N ALA A 242 3.94 -28.12 8.29
CA ALA A 242 3.56 -27.59 9.58
C ALA A 242 2.20 -26.87 9.45
N ARG A 243 1.24 -27.19 10.32
CA ARG A 243 -0.09 -26.56 10.34
C ARG A 243 -0.06 -25.33 11.24
N ILE A 244 -0.16 -24.15 10.65
CA ILE A 244 -0.03 -22.86 11.33
C ILE A 244 -1.39 -22.18 11.39
N ALA A 245 -1.97 -22.08 12.60
CA ALA A 245 -3.18 -21.30 12.80
C ALA A 245 -2.84 -19.81 12.80
N VAL A 246 -3.59 -19.03 12.04
CA VAL A 246 -3.40 -17.57 11.91
C VAL A 246 -4.73 -16.89 12.25
N ALA A 247 -4.72 -16.06 13.30
CA ALA A 247 -5.88 -15.24 13.64
C ALA A 247 -6.17 -14.27 12.51
N TYR A 248 -7.37 -14.30 11.94
CA TYR A 248 -7.70 -13.45 10.80
C TYR A 248 -9.18 -13.08 10.81
N ASP A 249 -9.49 -11.90 11.34
CA ASP A 249 -10.83 -11.32 11.39
C ASP A 249 -10.76 -9.78 11.45
N ARG A 250 -11.82 -9.13 11.92
CA ARG A 250 -11.88 -7.68 12.07
C ARG A 250 -10.93 -7.14 13.15
N ALA A 251 -10.67 -7.93 14.19
CA ALA A 251 -9.75 -7.57 15.27
C ALA A 251 -8.29 -7.86 14.91
N PHE A 252 -8.02 -8.91 14.13
CA PHE A 252 -6.69 -9.37 13.74
C PHE A 252 -6.53 -9.36 12.22
N CYS A 253 -6.09 -8.23 11.66
CA CYS A 253 -6.08 -8.04 10.20
C CYS A 253 -4.77 -7.44 9.65
N PHE A 254 -3.76 -7.19 10.49
CA PHE A 254 -2.50 -6.58 10.06
C PHE A 254 -1.46 -7.65 9.73
N TYR A 255 -1.43 -8.03 8.46
CA TYR A 255 -0.48 -9.00 7.93
C TYR A 255 0.16 -8.48 6.65
N TYR A 256 1.46 -8.71 6.49
CA TYR A 256 2.06 -8.70 5.17
C TYR A 256 1.71 -10.02 4.50
N GLU A 257 0.96 -9.96 3.43
CA GLU A 257 0.58 -11.15 2.66
C GLU A 257 1.81 -11.92 2.14
N ASP A 258 2.92 -11.22 1.88
CA ASP A 258 4.17 -11.85 1.47
C ASP A 258 4.79 -12.70 2.59
N ASN A 259 4.54 -12.38 3.87
CA ASN A 259 4.95 -13.23 4.99
C ASN A 259 4.13 -14.52 5.04
N LEU A 260 2.83 -14.45 4.79
CA LEU A 260 1.97 -15.63 4.69
C LEU A 260 2.35 -16.49 3.48
N ASP A 261 2.64 -15.87 2.33
CA ASP A 261 3.12 -16.56 1.15
C ASP A 261 4.51 -17.20 1.36
N LEU A 262 5.38 -16.55 2.13
CA LEU A 262 6.67 -17.12 2.52
C LEU A 262 6.49 -18.38 3.37
N LEU A 263 5.63 -18.34 4.39
CA LEU A 263 5.34 -19.51 5.22
C LEU A 263 4.81 -20.68 4.37
N ARG A 264 3.90 -20.42 3.41
CA ARG A 264 3.41 -21.44 2.46
C ARG A 264 4.55 -22.03 1.62
N LYS A 265 5.43 -21.17 1.08
CA LYS A 265 6.62 -21.61 0.30
C LYS A 265 7.60 -22.41 1.11
N MET A 266 7.71 -22.16 2.41
CA MET A 266 8.51 -22.93 3.35
C MET A 266 7.92 -24.32 3.67
N GLY A 267 6.67 -24.58 3.30
CA GLY A 267 5.94 -25.84 3.58
C GLY A 267 4.93 -25.73 4.71
N GLY A 268 4.54 -24.51 5.10
CA GLY A 268 3.46 -24.27 6.07
C GLY A 268 2.08 -24.39 5.43
N GLU A 269 1.17 -25.08 6.08
CA GLU A 269 -0.27 -25.04 5.82
C GLU A 269 -0.89 -23.98 6.71
N ILE A 270 -1.38 -22.88 6.11
CA ILE A 270 -2.00 -21.79 6.86
C ILE A 270 -3.48 -22.06 7.02
N ILE A 271 -3.95 -22.06 8.27
CA ILE A 271 -5.34 -22.25 8.65
C ILE A 271 -5.81 -20.97 9.35
N PHE A 272 -6.67 -20.22 8.69
CA PHE A 272 -7.24 -19.01 9.29
C PHE A 272 -8.33 -19.38 10.29
N PHE A 273 -8.40 -18.64 11.40
CA PHE A 273 -9.47 -18.71 12.38
C PHE A 273 -9.83 -17.31 12.89
N SER A 274 -11.04 -17.15 13.39
CA SER A 274 -11.52 -15.88 13.93
C SER A 274 -11.58 -15.94 15.46
N PRO A 275 -10.73 -15.20 16.17
CA PRO A 275 -10.89 -15.03 17.62
C PRO A 275 -12.24 -14.44 18.04
N LEU A 276 -12.93 -13.71 17.16
CA LEU A 276 -14.24 -13.11 17.43
C LEU A 276 -15.40 -14.11 17.24
N GLU A 277 -15.31 -15.03 16.26
CA GLU A 277 -16.45 -15.82 15.80
C GLU A 277 -16.32 -17.32 16.09
N ASP A 278 -15.08 -17.84 16.10
CA ASP A 278 -14.82 -19.24 16.41
C ASP A 278 -14.75 -19.48 17.92
N SER A 279 -15.21 -20.65 18.37
CA SER A 279 -15.18 -21.00 19.79
C SER A 279 -13.84 -21.61 20.25
N LYS A 280 -13.01 -22.10 19.33
CA LYS A 280 -11.71 -22.71 19.64
C LYS A 280 -10.73 -22.62 18.48
N LEU A 281 -9.46 -22.85 18.78
CA LEU A 281 -8.42 -23.01 17.77
C LEU A 281 -8.68 -24.20 16.85
N PRO A 282 -8.21 -24.17 15.59
CA PRO A 282 -8.22 -25.34 14.71
C PRO A 282 -7.50 -26.54 15.33
N ASP A 283 -7.98 -27.74 15.06
CA ASP A 283 -7.39 -28.96 15.60
C ASP A 283 -6.02 -29.27 14.95
N ASN A 284 -5.13 -29.91 15.71
CA ASN A 284 -3.81 -30.40 15.25
C ASN A 284 -2.92 -29.30 14.61
N ILE A 285 -2.80 -28.17 15.27
CA ILE A 285 -1.89 -27.09 14.86
C ILE A 285 -0.49 -27.31 15.44
N ASP A 286 0.53 -26.95 14.66
CA ASP A 286 1.94 -26.99 15.06
C ASP A 286 2.48 -25.59 15.46
N GLY A 287 1.73 -24.54 15.18
CA GLY A 287 2.08 -23.16 15.51
C GLY A 287 0.87 -22.23 15.47
N LEU A 288 0.97 -21.10 16.17
CA LEU A 288 -0.07 -20.08 16.27
C LEU A 288 0.50 -18.68 16.00
N ILE A 289 -0.18 -17.92 15.14
CA ILE A 289 0.14 -16.52 14.87
C ILE A 289 -1.07 -15.65 15.24
N LEU A 290 -0.84 -14.72 16.15
CA LEU A 290 -1.77 -13.66 16.53
C LEU A 290 -1.17 -12.35 16.02
N GLY A 291 -1.61 -11.89 14.86
CA GLY A 291 -1.12 -10.66 14.24
C GLY A 291 -1.71 -9.41 14.88
N GLY A 292 -1.27 -8.26 14.39
CA GLY A 292 -1.84 -6.98 14.78
C GLY A 292 -3.22 -6.72 14.17
N GLY A 293 -3.81 -5.60 14.57
CA GLY A 293 -5.12 -5.17 14.10
C GLY A 293 -5.72 -4.11 15.01
N TYR A 294 -7.00 -4.30 15.36
CA TYR A 294 -7.77 -3.41 16.22
C TYR A 294 -8.42 -4.17 17.40
N PRO A 295 -7.68 -5.02 18.14
CA PRO A 295 -8.27 -5.83 19.20
C PRO A 295 -8.89 -4.97 20.30
N GLU A 296 -8.37 -3.74 20.54
CA GLU A 296 -8.92 -2.82 21.51
C GLU A 296 -10.35 -2.35 21.21
N LEU A 297 -10.73 -2.35 19.93
CA LEU A 297 -12.09 -1.96 19.51
C LEU A 297 -13.09 -3.11 19.68
N TYR A 298 -12.61 -4.32 19.81
CA TYR A 298 -13.38 -5.55 20.02
C TYR A 298 -13.09 -6.20 21.37
N ALA A 299 -12.56 -5.42 22.32
CA ALA A 299 -12.14 -5.96 23.61
C ALA A 299 -13.29 -6.66 24.37
N GLN A 300 -14.52 -6.16 24.25
CA GLN A 300 -15.68 -6.77 24.88
C GLN A 300 -15.97 -8.14 24.26
N GLU A 301 -16.15 -8.22 22.93
CA GLU A 301 -16.45 -9.47 22.23
C GLU A 301 -15.34 -10.50 22.45
N LEU A 302 -14.07 -10.08 22.37
CA LEU A 302 -12.93 -10.97 22.65
C LEU A 302 -12.95 -11.49 24.10
N SER A 303 -13.30 -10.64 25.08
CA SER A 303 -13.36 -11.04 26.50
C SER A 303 -14.53 -11.98 26.81
N GLU A 304 -15.61 -11.87 26.08
CA GLU A 304 -16.80 -12.74 26.21
C GLU A 304 -16.61 -14.12 25.57
N ASN A 305 -15.66 -14.27 24.63
CA ASN A 305 -15.36 -15.56 23.99
C ASN A 305 -14.42 -16.42 24.87
N LEU A 306 -14.94 -16.85 26.01
CA LEU A 306 -14.19 -17.60 27.02
C LEU A 306 -13.62 -18.92 26.52
N GLU A 307 -14.32 -19.60 25.62
CA GLU A 307 -13.88 -20.88 25.04
C GLU A 307 -12.63 -20.69 24.19
N MET A 308 -12.59 -19.65 23.33
CA MET A 308 -11.43 -19.30 22.52
C MET A 308 -10.24 -18.88 23.39
N LEU A 309 -10.47 -18.05 24.42
CA LEU A 309 -9.43 -17.65 25.37
C LEU A 309 -8.78 -18.84 26.07
N GLU A 310 -9.59 -19.80 26.54
CA GLU A 310 -9.07 -21.02 27.18
C GLU A 310 -8.35 -21.93 26.17
N SER A 311 -8.81 -21.97 24.92
CA SER A 311 -8.17 -22.72 23.82
C SER A 311 -6.77 -22.16 23.52
N ILE A 312 -6.64 -20.82 23.39
CA ILE A 312 -5.35 -20.14 23.16
C ILE A 312 -4.42 -20.36 24.37
N LYS A 313 -4.93 -20.21 25.58
CA LYS A 313 -4.18 -20.43 26.81
C LYS A 313 -3.69 -21.87 26.91
N SER A 314 -4.53 -22.85 26.58
CA SER A 314 -4.16 -24.27 26.57
C SER A 314 -3.06 -24.54 25.53
N ALA A 315 -3.12 -23.93 24.36
CA ALA A 315 -2.06 -24.02 23.34
C ALA A 315 -0.72 -23.45 23.85
N ALA A 316 -0.76 -22.31 24.54
CA ALA A 316 0.44 -21.68 25.12
C ALA A 316 1.10 -22.56 26.19
N TYR A 317 0.32 -23.17 27.07
CA TYR A 317 0.83 -24.11 28.09
C TYR A 317 1.21 -25.46 27.50
N GLY A 318 0.63 -25.85 26.35
CA GLY A 318 0.90 -27.09 25.63
C GLY A 318 2.16 -27.09 24.77
N ASN A 319 3.02 -26.08 24.89
CA ASN A 319 4.27 -25.90 24.13
C ASN A 319 4.08 -25.70 22.60
N ILE A 320 2.93 -25.23 22.15
CA ILE A 320 2.76 -24.80 20.77
C ILE A 320 3.49 -23.45 20.60
N PRO A 321 4.42 -23.32 19.63
CA PRO A 321 5.05 -22.02 19.33
C PRO A 321 4.01 -20.97 18.99
N ILE A 322 4.08 -19.81 19.65
CA ILE A 322 3.16 -18.68 19.42
C ILE A 322 3.96 -17.46 19.05
N ILE A 323 3.57 -16.81 17.96
CA ILE A 323 4.02 -15.47 17.59
C ILE A 323 2.85 -14.53 17.82
N ALA A 324 3.04 -13.49 18.63
CA ALA A 324 2.04 -12.44 18.84
C ALA A 324 2.69 -11.08 18.57
N GLU A 325 1.97 -10.24 17.83
CA GLU A 325 2.44 -8.93 17.40
C GLU A 325 1.43 -7.84 17.80
N CYS A 326 1.94 -6.60 18.03
CA CYS A 326 1.17 -5.43 18.43
C CYS A 326 0.82 -5.45 19.95
N GLY A 327 -0.24 -4.73 20.34
CA GLY A 327 -0.59 -4.55 21.74
C GLY A 327 -1.59 -5.52 22.31
#